data_fefd25148eb56a380d473de7de57ccf5
#
_entry.id   fefd25148eb56a380d473de7de57ccf5
#
_cell.length_a   1.000
_cell.length_b   1.000
_cell.length_c   1.000
_cell.angle_alpha   90.00
_cell.angle_beta   90.00
_cell.angle_gamma   90.00
#
_symmetry.space_group_name_H-M   'P 1'
#
loop_
_entity.id
_entity.type
_entity.pdbx_description
1 polymer ?
#
loop_
_entity_poly.entity_id
_entity_poly.type
_entity_poly.pdbx_seq_one_letter_code
_entity_poly.pdbx_strand_id
1 'polypeptide(L)'
;SRPSLPARASKSTRLAKRIVACLDVRSNDQGDLVVTKGDRYDVREEGAVRNLGRPVELAGRYYEEGADEITFLNITGFRDFPLEDMPMIEVLKQTSKNVFVPLTIGGGIRDYTDKNGRHYTALEVAAEYFRSGADKISIGSDAVLIVEDYLKTGQPSGQSSIEKISHVYGNQAVVISIDPRRVYVSAPDAVPHQVIPTAVPGPNGEGYCWYQCTIKGGREGRDLDAVT
;
A
#
# COMPACT_ATOMS: atom_id res chain seq x y z
N SER A 1 16.07 44.42 -36.92
CA SER A 1 15.49 43.08 -36.81
C SER A 1 16.27 42.29 -35.77
N ARG A 2 15.60 41.93 -34.66
CA ARG A 2 16.16 41.03 -33.62
C ARG A 2 16.06 39.59 -34.13
N PRO A 3 17.15 38.77 -34.01
CA PRO A 3 17.05 37.36 -34.33
C PRO A 3 16.10 36.66 -33.35
N SER A 4 15.16 35.92 -33.88
CA SER A 4 14.27 35.05 -33.13
C SER A 4 15.06 33.93 -32.46
N LEU A 5 14.96 33.80 -31.14
CA LEU A 5 15.52 32.67 -30.41
C LEU A 5 14.85 31.37 -30.89
N PRO A 6 15.63 30.30 -31.12
CA PRO A 6 15.07 29.01 -31.50
C PRO A 6 14.16 28.51 -30.40
N ALA A 7 12.98 28.01 -30.77
CA ALA A 7 12.03 27.39 -29.88
C ALA A 7 12.74 26.28 -29.09
N ARG A 8 12.71 26.38 -27.75
CA ARG A 8 13.26 25.38 -26.83
C ARG A 8 12.49 24.08 -27.08
N ALA A 9 13.13 23.10 -27.70
CA ALA A 9 12.55 21.78 -27.84
C ALA A 9 12.13 21.30 -26.46
N SER A 10 10.84 20.98 -26.29
CA SER A 10 10.34 20.40 -25.07
C SER A 10 11.11 19.10 -24.85
N LYS A 11 11.97 19.04 -23.84
CA LYS A 11 12.55 17.79 -23.39
C LYS A 11 11.39 16.93 -22.97
N SER A 12 10.98 15.98 -23.80
CA SER A 12 10.07 14.93 -23.35
C SER A 12 10.77 14.18 -22.22
N THR A 13 10.38 14.44 -21.00
CA THR A 13 10.81 13.63 -19.85
C THR A 13 10.24 12.24 -20.10
N ARG A 14 11.09 11.32 -20.55
CA ARG A 14 10.72 9.91 -20.61
C ARG A 14 10.71 9.39 -19.18
N LEU A 15 9.52 9.33 -18.58
CA LEU A 15 9.34 8.59 -17.34
C LEU A 15 9.68 7.13 -17.64
N ALA A 16 10.66 6.60 -16.93
CA ALA A 16 10.98 5.18 -17.00
C ALA A 16 9.86 4.38 -16.32
N LYS A 17 9.44 3.28 -16.93
CA LYS A 17 8.59 2.30 -16.27
C LYS A 17 9.42 1.56 -15.23
N ARG A 18 8.89 1.36 -14.05
CA ARG A 18 9.51 0.60 -12.97
C ARG A 18 8.69 -0.65 -12.69
N ILE A 19 9.38 -1.72 -12.34
CA ILE A 19 8.78 -2.97 -11.87
C ILE A 19 8.89 -2.97 -10.34
N VAL A 20 7.75 -2.90 -9.67
CA VAL A 20 7.64 -3.01 -8.22
C VAL A 20 7.10 -4.40 -7.89
N ALA A 21 7.93 -5.23 -7.29
CA ALA A 21 7.52 -6.57 -6.87
C ALA A 21 6.86 -6.51 -5.48
N CYS A 22 5.56 -6.81 -5.44
CA CYS A 22 4.78 -6.82 -4.20
C CYS A 22 4.65 -8.25 -3.68
N LEU A 23 5.03 -8.46 -2.42
CA LEU A 23 5.00 -9.74 -1.74
C LEU A 23 4.00 -9.68 -0.58
N ASP A 24 2.90 -10.41 -0.71
CA ASP A 24 1.90 -10.57 0.35
C ASP A 24 2.42 -11.57 1.38
N VAL A 25 2.87 -11.06 2.52
CA VAL A 25 3.51 -11.86 3.58
C VAL A 25 2.51 -12.23 4.65
N ARG A 26 2.44 -13.51 4.98
CA ARG A 26 1.62 -14.04 6.07
C ARG A 26 2.29 -15.24 6.76
N SER A 27 1.78 -15.61 7.93
CA SER A 27 2.14 -16.88 8.55
C SER A 27 1.39 -18.04 7.88
N ASN A 28 2.08 -19.15 7.66
CA ASN A 28 1.44 -20.42 7.29
C ASN A 28 0.88 -21.14 8.53
N ASP A 29 0.32 -22.34 8.35
CA ASP A 29 -0.27 -23.13 9.44
C ASP A 29 0.81 -23.66 10.44
N GLN A 30 2.08 -23.57 10.10
CA GLN A 30 3.24 -23.95 10.94
C GLN A 30 3.86 -22.73 11.67
N GLY A 31 3.37 -21.53 11.40
CA GLY A 31 3.86 -20.29 11.96
C GLY A 31 5.03 -19.63 11.19
N ASP A 32 5.49 -20.24 10.09
CA ASP A 32 6.52 -19.65 9.24
C ASP A 32 5.96 -18.50 8.39
N LEU A 33 6.78 -17.47 8.17
CA LEU A 33 6.44 -16.42 7.21
C LEU A 33 6.63 -16.91 5.78
N VAL A 34 5.57 -16.76 4.99
CA VAL A 34 5.52 -17.16 3.58
C VAL A 34 4.90 -16.06 2.75
N VAL A 35 5.24 -16.03 1.46
CA VAL A 35 4.57 -15.20 0.48
C VAL A 35 3.41 -15.99 -0.11
N THR A 36 2.25 -15.35 -0.23
CA THR A 36 1.04 -15.95 -0.81
C THR A 36 0.62 -15.19 -2.07
N LYS A 37 -0.26 -15.80 -2.88
CA LYS A 37 -0.76 -15.20 -4.10
C LYS A 37 -2.16 -14.62 -3.90
N GLY A 38 -2.30 -13.30 -4.06
CA GLY A 38 -3.59 -12.58 -4.13
C GLY A 38 -4.28 -12.34 -2.79
N ASP A 39 -5.38 -11.61 -2.86
CA ASP A 39 -6.13 -11.08 -1.71
C ASP A 39 -6.99 -12.14 -1.00
N ARG A 40 -7.16 -13.30 -1.57
CA ARG A 40 -7.93 -14.39 -0.96
C ARG A 40 -7.01 -15.16 -0.04
N TYR A 41 -6.91 -14.71 1.17
CA TYR A 41 -6.10 -15.29 2.26
C TYR A 41 -6.51 -16.73 2.61
N ASP A 42 -7.65 -17.19 2.10
CA ASP A 42 -8.20 -18.52 2.34
C ASP A 42 -7.95 -19.51 1.18
N VAL A 43 -7.17 -19.14 0.17
CA VAL A 43 -6.79 -20.06 -0.91
C VAL A 43 -5.85 -21.10 -0.35
N ARG A 44 -6.37 -22.31 -0.18
CA ARG A 44 -5.62 -23.45 0.32
C ARG A 44 -5.41 -24.45 -0.81
N GLU A 45 -4.22 -25.02 -0.88
CA GLU A 45 -3.91 -26.20 -1.67
C GLU A 45 -3.79 -27.38 -0.71
N GLU A 46 -4.56 -28.45 -0.92
CA GLU A 46 -4.57 -29.63 -0.05
C GLU A 46 -4.81 -29.34 1.45
N GLY A 47 -5.59 -28.29 1.73
CA GLY A 47 -5.87 -27.85 3.11
C GLY A 47 -4.85 -26.90 3.74
N ALA A 48 -3.69 -26.67 3.12
CA ALA A 48 -2.66 -25.74 3.59
C ALA A 48 -2.69 -24.40 2.86
N VAL A 49 -2.14 -23.37 3.50
CA VAL A 49 -1.98 -22.04 2.86
C VAL A 49 -1.01 -22.14 1.69
N ARG A 50 -1.43 -21.65 0.52
CA ARG A 50 -0.58 -21.65 -0.68
C ARG A 50 0.67 -20.82 -0.45
N ASN A 51 1.82 -21.47 -0.59
CA ASN A 51 3.13 -20.92 -0.31
C ASN A 51 3.92 -20.73 -1.61
N LEU A 52 4.35 -19.48 -1.89
CA LEU A 52 5.22 -19.14 -3.01
C LEU A 52 6.70 -19.09 -2.62
N GLY A 53 7.02 -19.25 -1.34
CA GLY A 53 8.38 -19.21 -0.82
C GLY A 53 8.53 -18.28 0.38
N ARG A 54 9.72 -18.25 0.95
CA ARG A 54 10.05 -17.36 2.06
C ARG A 54 10.26 -15.92 1.55
N PRO A 55 9.82 -14.89 2.30
CA PRO A 55 9.87 -13.50 1.83
C PRO A 55 11.27 -13.03 1.43
N VAL A 56 12.28 -13.35 2.23
CA VAL A 56 13.67 -12.91 1.99
C VAL A 56 14.26 -13.56 0.73
N GLU A 57 14.04 -14.85 0.55
CA GLU A 57 14.53 -15.61 -0.62
C GLU A 57 13.87 -15.13 -1.90
N LEU A 58 12.54 -14.92 -1.84
CA LEU A 58 11.78 -14.47 -3.00
C LEU A 58 12.10 -13.01 -3.37
N ALA A 59 12.32 -12.14 -2.39
CA ALA A 59 12.77 -10.77 -2.63
C ALA A 59 14.15 -10.74 -3.32
N GLY A 60 15.10 -11.58 -2.87
CA GLY A 60 16.41 -11.74 -3.50
C GLY A 60 16.28 -12.20 -4.94
N ARG A 61 15.44 -13.19 -5.21
CA ARG A 61 15.18 -13.69 -6.55
C ARG A 61 14.59 -12.59 -7.46
N TYR A 62 13.59 -11.85 -7.01
CA TYR A 62 13.00 -10.77 -7.82
C TYR A 62 13.98 -9.63 -8.06
N TYR A 63 14.86 -9.33 -7.10
CA TYR A 63 15.94 -8.38 -7.29
C TYR A 63 16.91 -8.85 -8.41
N GLU A 64 17.33 -10.11 -8.40
CA GLU A 64 18.19 -10.70 -9.43
C GLU A 64 17.50 -10.74 -10.81
N GLU A 65 16.19 -10.93 -10.85
CA GLU A 65 15.36 -10.88 -12.05
C GLU A 65 15.12 -9.44 -12.57
N GLY A 66 15.58 -8.40 -11.84
CA GLY A 66 15.56 -7.00 -12.26
C GLY A 66 14.39 -6.17 -11.75
N ALA A 67 13.81 -6.52 -10.63
CA ALA A 67 12.85 -5.64 -9.96
C ALA A 67 13.51 -4.33 -9.53
N ASP A 68 12.84 -3.21 -9.78
CA ASP A 68 13.32 -1.86 -9.44
C ASP A 68 13.00 -1.47 -7.98
N GLU A 69 12.05 -2.15 -7.36
CA GLU A 69 11.62 -1.95 -5.97
C GLU A 69 10.96 -3.23 -5.44
N ILE A 70 11.14 -3.52 -4.15
CA ILE A 70 10.46 -4.62 -3.46
C ILE A 70 9.53 -4.03 -2.41
N THR A 71 8.29 -4.52 -2.40
CA THR A 71 7.29 -4.14 -1.40
C THR A 71 6.84 -5.36 -0.61
N PHE A 72 6.99 -5.33 0.70
CA PHE A 72 6.42 -6.32 1.60
C PHE A 72 5.10 -5.81 2.16
N LEU A 73 4.03 -6.56 1.97
CA LEU A 73 2.71 -6.27 2.50
C LEU A 73 2.38 -7.28 3.61
N ASN A 74 2.40 -6.82 4.85
CA ASN A 74 2.00 -7.65 5.99
C ASN A 74 0.48 -7.82 6.00
N ILE A 75 0.01 -9.01 5.64
CA ILE A 75 -1.41 -9.34 5.53
C ILE A 75 -1.89 -10.28 6.64
N THR A 76 -1.10 -10.45 7.69
CA THR A 76 -1.40 -11.33 8.83
C THR A 76 -1.93 -10.59 10.04
N GLY A 77 -2.16 -11.34 11.14
CA GLY A 77 -2.48 -10.79 12.45
C GLY A 77 -1.40 -9.86 13.03
N PHE A 78 -0.15 -9.97 12.58
CA PHE A 78 0.93 -9.05 13.02
C PHE A 78 0.69 -7.60 12.63
N ARG A 79 -0.15 -7.33 11.64
CA ARG A 79 -0.55 -5.94 11.32
C ARG A 79 -1.37 -5.28 12.43
N ASP A 80 -1.94 -6.06 13.34
CA ASP A 80 -2.65 -5.51 14.51
C ASP A 80 -1.67 -5.14 15.63
N PHE A 81 -0.53 -5.82 15.69
CA PHE A 81 0.55 -5.59 16.65
C PHE A 81 1.91 -5.65 15.94
N PRO A 82 2.24 -4.70 15.07
CA PRO A 82 3.34 -4.82 14.12
C PRO A 82 4.72 -4.94 14.76
N LEU A 83 4.90 -4.51 15.99
CA LEU A 83 6.19 -4.56 16.69
C LEU A 83 6.30 -5.69 17.74
N GLU A 84 5.22 -6.42 18.07
CA GLU A 84 5.27 -7.44 19.12
C GLU A 84 6.09 -8.68 18.75
N ASP A 85 5.88 -9.19 17.54
CA ASP A 85 6.51 -10.46 17.12
C ASP A 85 7.72 -10.25 16.19
N MET A 86 8.03 -9.03 15.86
CA MET A 86 9.18 -8.60 15.05
C MET A 86 9.47 -9.37 13.74
N PRO A 87 8.61 -10.27 13.20
CA PRO A 87 8.99 -11.09 12.06
C PRO A 87 9.21 -10.27 10.79
N MET A 88 8.42 -9.19 10.58
CA MET A 88 8.61 -8.30 9.43
C MET A 88 9.86 -7.44 9.56
N ILE A 89 10.25 -7.09 10.78
CA ILE A 89 11.50 -6.41 11.08
C ILE A 89 12.70 -7.29 10.70
N GLU A 90 12.65 -8.57 11.03
CA GLU A 90 13.69 -9.52 10.66
C GLU A 90 13.74 -9.74 9.14
N VAL A 91 12.60 -9.83 8.46
CA VAL A 91 12.51 -9.87 6.98
C VAL A 91 13.23 -8.67 6.36
N LEU A 92 12.96 -7.46 6.84
CA LEU A 92 13.63 -6.24 6.35
C LEU A 92 15.14 -6.29 6.60
N LYS A 93 15.57 -6.63 7.82
CA LYS A 93 16.99 -6.70 8.19
C LYS A 93 17.75 -7.73 7.35
N GLN A 94 17.15 -8.88 7.10
CA GLN A 94 17.80 -9.91 6.28
C GLN A 94 17.80 -9.53 4.79
N THR A 95 16.70 -8.99 4.27
CA THR A 95 16.59 -8.59 2.88
C THR A 95 17.56 -7.44 2.55
N SER A 96 17.67 -6.43 3.41
CA SER A 96 18.52 -5.25 3.17
C SER A 96 20.03 -5.57 3.08
N LYS A 97 20.45 -6.78 3.49
CA LYS A 97 21.85 -7.19 3.34
C LYS A 97 22.26 -7.49 1.90
N ASN A 98 21.32 -7.94 1.06
CA ASN A 98 21.63 -8.48 -0.26
C ASN A 98 20.75 -7.90 -1.38
N VAL A 99 19.74 -7.12 -1.05
CA VAL A 99 18.83 -6.47 -2.01
C VAL A 99 19.07 -4.97 -1.96
N PHE A 100 19.54 -4.39 -3.06
CA PHE A 100 20.00 -3.01 -3.14
C PHE A 100 19.08 -2.12 -4.00
N VAL A 101 17.81 -2.44 -4.00
CA VAL A 101 16.73 -1.57 -4.51
C VAL A 101 15.87 -1.11 -3.34
N PRO A 102 15.08 -0.03 -3.48
CA PRO A 102 14.23 0.44 -2.42
C PRO A 102 13.31 -0.65 -1.86
N LEU A 103 13.24 -0.73 -0.52
CA LEU A 103 12.35 -1.63 0.20
C LEU A 103 11.19 -0.83 0.78
N THR A 104 9.98 -1.19 0.42
CA THR A 104 8.74 -0.64 0.99
C THR A 104 8.09 -1.67 1.88
N ILE A 105 7.56 -1.25 3.03
CA ILE A 105 6.77 -2.10 3.90
C ILE A 105 5.39 -1.50 4.14
N GLY A 106 4.36 -2.33 4.08
CA GLY A 106 2.97 -1.96 4.35
C GLY A 106 2.26 -2.94 5.25
N GLY A 107 1.15 -2.48 5.80
CA GLY A 107 0.31 -3.23 6.73
C GLY A 107 0.59 -2.91 8.20
N GLY A 108 -0.45 -2.47 8.92
CA GLY A 108 -0.40 -2.20 10.36
C GLY A 108 0.30 -0.90 10.79
N ILE A 109 0.60 0.01 9.87
CA ILE A 109 1.24 1.29 10.22
C ILE A 109 0.19 2.28 10.69
N ARG A 110 -0.07 2.28 11.98
CA ARG A 110 -1.06 3.11 12.69
C ARG A 110 -0.70 3.21 14.17
N ASP A 111 -1.39 4.09 14.86
CA ASP A 111 -1.35 4.09 16.33
C ASP A 111 -2.00 2.80 16.87
N TYR A 112 -1.38 2.16 17.84
CA TYR A 112 -1.94 0.98 18.51
C TYR A 112 -1.44 0.85 19.94
N THR A 113 -2.15 0.06 20.73
CA THR A 113 -1.74 -0.32 22.08
C THR A 113 -1.49 -1.82 22.12
N ASP A 114 -0.33 -2.22 22.60
CA ASP A 114 0.05 -3.63 22.69
C ASP A 114 -0.69 -4.37 23.82
N LYS A 115 -0.48 -5.68 23.92
CA LYS A 115 -1.11 -6.53 24.95
C LYS A 115 -0.69 -6.17 26.38
N ASN A 116 0.44 -5.47 26.53
CA ASN A 116 0.98 -5.02 27.82
C ASN A 116 0.48 -3.61 28.19
N GLY A 117 -0.37 -3.00 27.37
CA GLY A 117 -0.90 -1.67 27.58
C GLY A 117 0.03 -0.53 27.14
N ARG A 118 1.15 -0.81 26.45
CA ARG A 118 2.02 0.21 25.91
C ARG A 118 1.43 0.75 24.60
N HIS A 119 1.30 2.08 24.54
CA HIS A 119 0.87 2.79 23.34
C HIS A 119 2.05 3.07 22.42
N TYR A 120 1.86 2.80 21.13
CA TYR A 120 2.78 3.11 20.05
C TYR A 120 2.09 4.02 19.04
N THR A 121 2.77 5.06 18.64
CA THR A 121 2.30 5.92 17.54
C THR A 121 2.68 5.34 16.18
N ALA A 122 1.94 5.70 15.13
CA ALA A 122 2.30 5.34 13.76
C ALA A 122 3.73 5.79 13.38
N LEU A 123 4.17 6.93 13.92
CA LEU A 123 5.52 7.43 13.72
C LEU A 123 6.58 6.52 14.37
N GLU A 124 6.34 5.99 15.58
CA GLU A 124 7.24 5.03 16.23
C GLU A 124 7.32 3.71 15.45
N VAL A 125 6.17 3.22 14.96
CA VAL A 125 6.11 2.02 14.09
C VAL A 125 6.91 2.24 12.82
N ALA A 126 6.69 3.36 12.12
CA ALA A 126 7.42 3.71 10.91
C ALA A 126 8.93 3.84 11.18
N ALA A 127 9.31 4.50 12.28
CA ALA A 127 10.70 4.67 12.67
C ALA A 127 11.42 3.32 12.88
N GLU A 128 10.74 2.32 13.44
CA GLU A 128 11.32 0.98 13.61
C GLU A 128 11.52 0.28 12.26
N TYR A 129 10.58 0.40 11.35
CA TYR A 129 10.73 -0.13 10.00
C TYR A 129 11.87 0.55 9.23
N PHE A 130 12.00 1.88 9.29
CA PHE A 130 13.11 2.59 8.66
C PHE A 130 14.46 2.18 9.25
N ARG A 131 14.59 2.07 10.58
CA ARG A 131 15.81 1.57 11.22
C ARG A 131 16.16 0.13 10.84
N SER A 132 15.16 -0.64 10.44
CA SER A 132 15.32 -2.05 10.05
C SER A 132 15.61 -2.27 8.57
N GLY A 133 15.67 -1.19 7.76
CA GLY A 133 16.09 -1.25 6.37
C GLY A 133 15.01 -0.91 5.35
N ALA A 134 13.82 -0.47 5.77
CA ALA A 134 12.84 0.08 4.84
C ALA A 134 13.24 1.47 4.36
N ASP A 135 13.01 1.76 3.08
CA ASP A 135 13.17 3.09 2.48
C ASP A 135 11.85 3.85 2.46
N LYS A 136 10.74 3.11 2.42
CA LYS A 136 9.37 3.65 2.38
C LYS A 136 8.43 2.81 3.23
N ILE A 137 7.38 3.46 3.69
CA ILE A 137 6.23 2.78 4.31
C ILE A 137 4.98 2.99 3.47
N SER A 138 4.06 2.02 3.51
CA SER A 138 2.80 2.08 2.76
C SER A 138 1.62 2.11 3.73
N ILE A 139 0.77 3.13 3.60
CA ILE A 139 -0.41 3.35 4.43
C ILE A 139 -1.67 3.19 3.56
N GLY A 140 -2.58 2.35 3.99
CA GLY A 140 -3.82 2.05 3.27
C GLY A 140 -5.07 2.59 3.99
N SER A 141 -5.67 1.80 4.87
CA SER A 141 -6.93 2.16 5.53
C SER A 141 -6.89 3.49 6.29
N ASP A 142 -5.79 3.81 6.96
CA ASP A 142 -5.60 5.09 7.65
C ASP A 142 -5.68 6.28 6.68
N ALA A 143 -5.14 6.15 5.47
CA ALA A 143 -5.20 7.21 4.47
C ALA A 143 -6.63 7.57 4.10
N VAL A 144 -7.51 6.56 3.95
CA VAL A 144 -8.94 6.77 3.68
C VAL A 144 -9.61 7.54 4.82
N LEU A 145 -9.36 7.14 6.06
CA LEU A 145 -9.94 7.80 7.24
C LEU A 145 -9.45 9.25 7.39
N ILE A 146 -8.18 9.50 7.11
CA ILE A 146 -7.60 10.86 7.13
C ILE A 146 -8.26 11.75 6.07
N VAL A 147 -8.51 11.23 4.86
CA VAL A 147 -9.19 11.98 3.81
C VAL A 147 -10.65 12.25 4.18
N GLU A 148 -11.36 11.28 4.78
CA GLU A 148 -12.73 11.51 5.27
C GLU A 148 -12.78 12.65 6.30
N ASP A 149 -11.81 12.70 7.22
CA ASP A 149 -11.73 13.79 8.20
C ASP A 149 -11.37 15.13 7.55
N TYR A 150 -10.45 15.14 6.59
CA TYR A 150 -10.14 16.32 5.81
C TYR A 150 -11.38 16.86 5.09
N LEU A 151 -12.18 16.02 4.46
CA LEU A 151 -13.39 16.43 3.76
C LEU A 151 -14.46 17.00 4.71
N LYS A 152 -14.53 16.51 5.95
CA LYS A 152 -15.45 17.05 6.97
C LYS A 152 -15.00 18.42 7.51
N THR A 153 -13.71 18.59 7.70
CA THR A 153 -13.14 19.77 8.38
C THR A 153 -12.71 20.89 7.39
N GLY A 154 -12.46 20.52 6.13
CA GLY A 154 -11.94 21.40 5.09
C GLY A 154 -10.48 21.80 5.24
N GLN A 155 -9.76 21.19 6.20
CA GLN A 155 -8.34 21.49 6.45
C GLN A 155 -7.57 20.29 7.00
N PRO A 156 -6.25 20.19 6.72
CA PRO A 156 -5.40 19.17 7.31
C PRO A 156 -5.37 19.27 8.84
N SER A 157 -5.29 18.12 9.51
CA SER A 157 -5.26 18.07 10.97
C SER A 157 -3.91 18.52 11.56
N GLY A 158 -2.81 18.41 10.80
CA GLY A 158 -1.45 18.57 11.26
C GLY A 158 -0.98 17.45 12.19
N GLN A 159 -1.83 16.45 12.46
CA GLN A 159 -1.60 15.41 13.46
C GLN A 159 -1.78 13.98 12.94
N SER A 160 -2.20 13.81 11.69
CA SER A 160 -2.38 12.47 11.12
C SER A 160 -1.06 11.69 11.01
N SER A 161 -1.15 10.38 10.91
CA SER A 161 0.01 9.50 10.71
C SER A 161 0.82 9.90 9.47
N ILE A 162 0.14 10.18 8.36
CA ILE A 162 0.76 10.59 7.09
C ILE A 162 1.51 11.90 7.28
N GLU A 163 0.90 12.92 7.90
CA GLU A 163 1.52 14.23 8.10
C GLU A 163 2.75 14.15 9.01
N LYS A 164 2.65 13.43 10.13
CA LYS A 164 3.76 13.26 11.08
C LYS A 164 4.95 12.51 10.46
N ILE A 165 4.67 11.41 9.76
CA ILE A 165 5.72 10.60 9.13
C ILE A 165 6.36 11.37 7.97
N SER A 166 5.56 12.03 7.12
CA SER A 166 6.07 12.85 6.02
C SER A 166 6.89 14.04 6.51
N HIS A 167 6.51 14.64 7.64
CA HIS A 167 7.27 15.74 8.22
C HIS A 167 8.67 15.31 8.70
N VAL A 168 8.80 14.12 9.27
CA VAL A 168 10.06 13.61 9.81
C VAL A 168 10.95 13.00 8.73
N TYR A 169 10.36 12.20 7.83
CA TYR A 169 11.11 11.38 6.85
C TYR A 169 11.01 11.90 5.41
N GLY A 170 10.16 12.88 5.15
CA GLY A 170 9.88 13.42 3.82
C GLY A 170 8.74 12.69 3.11
N ASN A 171 8.09 13.39 2.17
CA ASN A 171 6.94 12.85 1.43
C ASN A 171 7.28 11.60 0.62
N GLN A 172 8.52 11.50 0.13
CA GLN A 172 8.99 10.34 -0.66
C GLN A 172 9.08 9.05 0.17
N ALA A 173 9.07 9.14 1.50
CA ALA A 173 9.09 7.97 2.39
C ALA A 173 7.69 7.37 2.63
N VAL A 174 6.63 8.04 2.20
CA VAL A 174 5.24 7.61 2.40
C VAL A 174 4.60 7.25 1.07
N VAL A 175 4.10 6.02 0.98
CA VAL A 175 3.31 5.50 -0.14
C VAL A 175 1.85 5.36 0.33
N ILE A 176 0.92 5.88 -0.46
CA ILE A 176 -0.50 5.67 -0.21
C ILE A 176 -0.95 4.46 -1.03
N SER A 177 -1.48 3.46 -0.34
CA SER A 177 -2.07 2.27 -0.95
C SER A 177 -3.59 2.40 -0.94
N ILE A 178 -4.18 2.37 -2.12
CA ILE A 178 -5.62 2.45 -2.28
C ILE A 178 -6.13 1.12 -2.84
N ASP A 179 -7.08 0.50 -2.16
CA ASP A 179 -7.79 -0.69 -2.62
C ASP A 179 -9.20 -0.31 -3.09
N PRO A 180 -9.36 0.20 -4.32
CA PRO A 180 -10.68 0.59 -4.80
C PRO A 180 -11.47 -0.61 -5.25
N ARG A 181 -12.76 -0.59 -4.98
CA ARG A 181 -13.68 -1.56 -5.58
C ARG A 181 -14.57 -0.87 -6.62
N ARG A 182 -14.79 -1.55 -7.73
CA ARG A 182 -15.68 -1.07 -8.76
C ARG A 182 -17.14 -1.24 -8.30
N VAL A 183 -17.88 -0.14 -8.25
CA VAL A 183 -19.31 -0.13 -7.98
C VAL A 183 -20.03 0.25 -9.27
N TYR A 184 -20.80 -0.67 -9.81
CA TYR A 184 -21.52 -0.46 -11.07
C TYR A 184 -22.78 0.37 -10.85
N VAL A 185 -23.09 1.26 -11.81
CA VAL A 185 -24.27 2.13 -11.80
C VAL A 185 -24.88 2.20 -13.21
N SER A 186 -26.18 2.45 -13.28
CA SER A 186 -26.93 2.47 -14.54
C SER A 186 -26.78 3.75 -15.33
N ALA A 187 -26.42 4.87 -14.68
CA ALA A 187 -26.32 6.19 -15.30
C ALA A 187 -25.16 7.00 -14.68
N PRO A 188 -24.62 8.01 -15.43
CA PRO A 188 -23.52 8.85 -14.95
C PRO A 188 -23.85 9.70 -13.71
N ASP A 189 -25.11 10.01 -13.50
CA ASP A 189 -25.64 10.85 -12.42
C ASP A 189 -26.30 10.05 -11.28
N ALA A 190 -26.13 8.73 -11.30
CA ALA A 190 -26.75 7.84 -10.30
C ALA A 190 -26.19 8.02 -8.88
N VAL A 191 -24.98 8.57 -8.75
CA VAL A 191 -24.30 8.81 -7.47
C VAL A 191 -23.51 10.13 -7.53
N PRO A 192 -23.23 10.78 -6.39
CA PRO A 192 -22.45 12.02 -6.33
C PRO A 192 -20.93 11.82 -6.46
N HIS A 193 -20.50 10.75 -7.11
CA HIS A 193 -19.09 10.40 -7.32
C HIS A 193 -18.70 10.53 -8.78
N GLN A 194 -17.40 10.50 -9.06
CA GLN A 194 -16.92 10.50 -10.44
C GLN A 194 -17.23 9.17 -11.12
N VAL A 195 -18.32 9.15 -11.86
CA VAL A 195 -18.75 7.98 -12.65
C VAL A 195 -18.04 7.99 -14.00
N ILE A 196 -17.52 6.85 -14.39
CA ILE A 196 -16.86 6.64 -15.68
C ILE A 196 -17.55 5.54 -16.48
N PRO A 197 -17.55 5.60 -17.83
CA PRO A 197 -17.98 4.49 -18.66
C PRO A 197 -17.02 3.31 -18.50
N THR A 198 -17.56 2.09 -18.52
CA THR A 198 -16.76 0.87 -18.44
C THR A 198 -16.93 -0.01 -19.66
N ALA A 199 -15.83 -0.52 -20.20
CA ALA A 199 -15.83 -1.50 -21.29
C ALA A 199 -16.25 -2.91 -20.82
N VAL A 200 -16.22 -3.16 -19.50
CA VAL A 200 -16.69 -4.43 -18.90
C VAL A 200 -18.00 -4.16 -18.17
N PRO A 201 -19.14 -4.55 -18.74
CA PRO A 201 -20.45 -4.34 -18.14
C PRO A 201 -20.54 -4.95 -16.74
N GLY A 202 -21.33 -4.32 -15.88
CA GLY A 202 -21.67 -4.85 -14.57
C GLY A 202 -22.56 -6.11 -14.64
N PRO A 203 -22.81 -6.77 -13.51
CA PRO A 203 -23.59 -8.02 -13.45
C PRO A 203 -25.01 -7.93 -14.04
N ASN A 204 -25.60 -6.72 -14.01
CA ASN A 204 -26.94 -6.48 -14.58
C ASN A 204 -26.88 -5.70 -15.91
N GLY A 205 -25.71 -5.65 -16.55
CA GLY A 205 -25.52 -4.94 -17.82
C GLY A 205 -25.21 -3.44 -17.68
N GLU A 206 -24.85 -2.97 -16.48
CA GLU A 206 -24.52 -1.56 -16.24
C GLU A 206 -23.29 -1.15 -17.07
N GLY A 207 -23.40 -0.03 -17.78
CA GLY A 207 -22.31 0.51 -18.61
C GLY A 207 -21.43 1.54 -17.93
N TYR A 208 -21.65 1.81 -16.64
CA TYR A 208 -20.93 2.81 -15.86
C TYR A 208 -20.49 2.24 -14.52
N CYS A 209 -19.45 2.83 -13.95
CA CYS A 209 -18.99 2.51 -12.59
C CYS A 209 -18.29 3.71 -11.96
N TRP A 210 -18.13 3.66 -10.65
CA TRP A 210 -17.21 4.50 -9.90
C TRP A 210 -16.28 3.63 -9.04
N TYR A 211 -15.17 4.17 -8.58
CA TYR A 211 -14.18 3.46 -7.79
C TYR A 211 -14.30 3.85 -6.31
N GLN A 212 -14.99 3.02 -5.56
CA GLN A 212 -15.20 3.19 -4.13
C GLN A 212 -13.94 2.87 -3.35
N CYS A 213 -13.44 3.81 -2.53
CA CYS A 213 -12.39 3.51 -1.55
C CYS A 213 -12.86 2.45 -0.55
N THR A 214 -11.93 1.58 -0.16
CA THR A 214 -12.20 0.55 0.85
C THR A 214 -11.18 0.61 1.98
N ILE A 215 -11.56 0.10 3.15
CA ILE A 215 -10.69 -0.14 4.30
C ILE A 215 -10.72 -1.61 4.68
N LYS A 216 -9.91 -2.01 5.66
CA LYS A 216 -9.81 -3.39 6.17
C LYS A 216 -9.48 -4.41 5.06
N GLY A 217 -8.54 -4.05 4.15
CA GLY A 217 -8.13 -4.93 3.06
C GLY A 217 -9.28 -5.23 2.08
N GLY A 218 -9.96 -4.20 1.60
CA GLY A 218 -11.03 -4.32 0.61
C GLY A 218 -12.40 -4.77 1.14
N ARG A 219 -12.52 -5.04 2.45
CA ARG A 219 -13.73 -5.64 3.03
C ARG A 219 -14.85 -4.64 3.30
N GLU A 220 -14.51 -3.40 3.61
CA GLU A 220 -15.46 -2.35 3.96
C GLU A 220 -15.34 -1.19 2.97
N GLY A 221 -16.42 -0.93 2.21
CA GLY A 221 -16.51 0.21 1.29
C GLY A 221 -16.84 1.49 2.06
N ARG A 222 -16.24 2.60 1.62
CA ARG A 222 -16.51 3.93 2.18
C ARG A 222 -17.21 4.80 1.13
N ASP A 223 -17.93 5.81 1.58
CA ASP A 223 -18.57 6.79 0.68
C ASP A 223 -17.53 7.83 0.21
N LEU A 224 -16.49 7.33 -0.44
CA LEU A 224 -15.35 8.09 -0.92
C LEU A 224 -14.88 7.52 -2.26
N ASP A 225 -14.73 8.41 -3.24
CA ASP A 225 -14.22 8.10 -4.58
C ASP A 225 -12.68 8.04 -4.57
N ALA A 226 -12.11 7.01 -5.17
CA ALA A 226 -10.66 6.85 -5.28
C ALA A 226 -10.02 7.71 -6.40
N VAL A 227 -10.82 8.37 -7.24
CA VAL A 227 -10.36 9.15 -8.41
C VAL A 227 -10.31 10.65 -8.12
N THR A 228 -11.20 11.15 -7.29
CA THR A 228 -11.27 12.55 -6.86
C THR A 228 -10.64 12.77 -5.50
#